data_5f12a7da20b99f351748a1a128a4a875
#
_entry.id   5f12a7da20b99f351748a1a128a4a875
#
_cell.length_a   1.000
_cell.length_b   1.000
_cell.length_c   1.000
_cell.angle_alpha   90.00
_cell.angle_beta   90.00
_cell.angle_gamma   90.00
#
_symmetry.space_group_name_H-M   'P 1'
#
loop_
_entity.id
_entity.type
_entity.pdbx_description
1 polymer ?
#
loop_
_entity_poly.entity_id
_entity_poly.type
_entity_poly.pdbx_seq_one_letter_code
_entity_poly.pdbx_strand_id
1 'polypeptide(L)'
;MVAGDPITKIKKMKSRKFLFPLFVALSIGGLARAQEFKVQADNTKEARLTLEGFYESLPIEGYSGTEVIISTNSHDFEPNERSRGLKPIYAAGVDNTGIGVAMEKSGNHITLRCLLPITKGGAEYKIRVPENMALDITRDCARGGETTISNIKNEIEFKGCHDISLKNVTGPLVISTISGSVNVTFTEISKDKSISIASVSGEVDVTLPAKAGFNLEMGTVSGNMYSDFDFPASNNDMRRIGGSNIRAQLNGGGVNLKLVSVSGNIYLRKS
;
A
#
# COMPACT_ATOMS: atom_id res chain seq x y z
N MET A 1 51.78 -67.26 57.32
CA MET A 1 50.33 -66.96 57.33
C MET A 1 50.06 -66.12 56.09
N VAL A 2 49.34 -66.67 55.23
CA VAL A 2 49.29 -66.37 53.79
C VAL A 2 48.13 -65.43 53.53
N ALA A 3 48.38 -64.37 52.80
CA ALA A 3 47.37 -63.50 52.29
C ALA A 3 47.37 -63.59 50.76
N GLY A 4 46.26 -63.98 50.17
CA GLY A 4 46.08 -64.16 48.75
C GLY A 4 45.66 -62.88 48.04
N ASP A 5 46.18 -62.72 46.85
CA ASP A 5 45.85 -61.64 45.92
C ASP A 5 44.51 -61.86 45.21
N PRO A 6 43.73 -60.82 44.96
CA PRO A 6 42.62 -60.90 44.03
C PRO A 6 42.98 -60.31 42.64
N ILE A 7 42.72 -61.10 41.66
CA ILE A 7 42.90 -60.89 40.22
C ILE A 7 42.03 -59.75 39.73
N THR A 8 42.63 -58.72 39.14
CA THR A 8 41.93 -57.58 38.53
C THR A 8 41.50 -57.94 37.10
N LYS A 9 40.17 -58.01 36.87
CA LYS A 9 39.56 -58.19 35.53
C LYS A 9 39.65 -56.88 34.74
N ILE A 10 40.42 -56.88 33.68
CA ILE A 10 40.47 -55.81 32.68
C ILE A 10 39.23 -55.87 31.79
N LYS A 11 38.36 -54.89 31.86
CA LYS A 11 37.16 -54.73 31.03
C LYS A 11 37.55 -54.03 29.73
N LYS A 12 37.49 -54.78 28.59
CA LYS A 12 37.68 -54.20 27.26
C LYS A 12 36.64 -53.12 26.95
N MET A 13 37.11 -51.90 26.85
CA MET A 13 36.32 -50.76 26.31
C MET A 13 36.18 -50.88 24.80
N LYS A 14 34.93 -51.01 24.31
CA LYS A 14 34.57 -50.94 22.91
C LYS A 14 34.70 -49.49 22.45
N SER A 15 35.65 -49.26 21.54
CA SER A 15 35.80 -48.00 20.79
C SER A 15 34.54 -47.73 19.95
N ARG A 16 33.72 -46.77 20.37
CA ARG A 16 32.66 -46.20 19.51
C ARG A 16 33.31 -45.17 18.59
N LYS A 17 33.39 -45.50 17.30
CA LYS A 17 33.74 -44.55 16.26
C LYS A 17 32.63 -43.49 16.20
N PHE A 18 32.89 -42.29 16.69
CA PHE A 18 32.08 -41.09 16.46
C PHE A 18 32.29 -40.68 15.01
N LEU A 19 31.27 -40.91 14.17
CA LEU A 19 31.17 -40.28 12.85
C LEU A 19 30.79 -38.82 13.10
N PHE A 20 31.74 -37.90 12.91
CA PHE A 20 31.42 -36.46 12.79
C PHE A 20 30.71 -36.23 11.45
N PRO A 21 29.47 -35.72 11.41
CA PRO A 21 28.93 -35.28 10.14
C PRO A 21 29.69 -34.02 9.69
N LEU A 22 30.35 -34.14 8.54
CA LEU A 22 30.94 -33.02 7.84
C LEU A 22 29.82 -32.06 7.40
N PHE A 23 29.58 -31.01 8.16
CA PHE A 23 28.69 -29.93 7.76
C PHE A 23 29.39 -29.16 6.61
N VAL A 24 29.00 -29.49 5.38
CA VAL A 24 29.31 -28.66 4.21
C VAL A 24 28.43 -27.39 4.39
N ALA A 25 29.06 -26.33 4.87
CA ALA A 25 28.52 -25.00 4.83
C ALA A 25 28.41 -24.57 3.35
N LEU A 26 27.24 -24.78 2.75
CA LEU A 26 26.91 -24.22 1.46
C LEU A 26 26.82 -22.69 1.68
N SER A 27 27.85 -21.97 1.26
CA SER A 27 27.83 -20.52 1.17
C SER A 27 26.81 -20.13 0.12
N ILE A 28 25.58 -19.89 0.56
CA ILE A 28 24.54 -19.27 -0.27
C ILE A 28 25.01 -17.85 -0.50
N GLY A 29 25.37 -17.57 -1.77
CA GLY A 29 25.72 -16.24 -2.23
C GLY A 29 24.68 -15.23 -1.78
N GLY A 30 25.13 -14.06 -1.32
CA GLY A 30 24.29 -13.01 -0.78
C GLY A 30 23.23 -12.56 -1.77
N LEU A 31 22.02 -13.07 -1.62
CA LEU A 31 20.83 -12.41 -2.09
C LEU A 31 20.72 -11.12 -1.26
N ALA A 32 20.75 -9.98 -1.92
CA ALA A 32 20.48 -8.70 -1.29
C ALA A 32 19.17 -8.86 -0.49
N ARG A 33 19.26 -8.90 0.82
CA ARG A 33 18.07 -8.97 1.67
C ARG A 33 17.46 -7.58 1.66
N ALA A 34 16.22 -7.48 1.18
CA ALA A 34 15.41 -6.29 1.40
C ALA A 34 15.41 -5.97 2.89
N GLN A 35 15.70 -4.71 3.22
CA GLN A 35 15.57 -4.25 4.60
C GLN A 35 14.09 -4.08 4.91
N GLU A 36 13.64 -4.60 6.03
CA GLU A 36 12.24 -4.64 6.43
C GLU A 36 12.04 -4.01 7.82
N PHE A 37 11.01 -3.19 7.94
CA PHE A 37 10.51 -2.71 9.22
C PHE A 37 9.06 -3.14 9.40
N LYS A 38 8.68 -3.56 10.61
CA LYS A 38 7.34 -4.05 10.93
C LYS A 38 6.77 -3.32 12.14
N VAL A 39 5.49 -3.00 12.08
CA VAL A 39 4.76 -2.45 13.20
C VAL A 39 3.39 -3.11 13.33
N GLN A 40 3.05 -3.57 14.54
CA GLN A 40 1.78 -4.22 14.84
C GLN A 40 0.64 -3.19 14.83
N ALA A 41 -0.45 -3.51 14.13
CA ALA A 41 -1.73 -2.82 14.24
C ALA A 41 -2.64 -3.56 15.24
N ASP A 42 -3.04 -2.90 16.33
CA ASP A 42 -3.75 -3.55 17.43
C ASP A 42 -5.19 -3.95 17.07
N ASN A 43 -5.92 -3.08 16.36
CA ASN A 43 -7.24 -3.38 15.81
C ASN A 43 -7.28 -2.97 14.34
N THR A 44 -7.08 -3.92 13.43
CA THR A 44 -6.92 -3.65 12.00
C THR A 44 -8.14 -2.99 11.35
N LYS A 45 -9.35 -3.20 11.87
CA LYS A 45 -10.58 -2.60 11.33
C LYS A 45 -10.76 -1.12 11.68
N GLU A 46 -10.22 -0.71 12.81
CA GLU A 46 -10.24 0.68 13.30
C GLU A 46 -8.91 1.38 13.08
N ALA A 47 -7.89 0.62 12.66
CA ALA A 47 -6.56 1.16 12.43
C ALA A 47 -6.52 1.99 11.13
N ARG A 48 -5.71 3.06 11.19
CA ARG A 48 -5.42 3.94 10.05
C ARG A 48 -3.92 4.05 9.86
N LEU A 49 -3.48 3.92 8.62
CA LEU A 49 -2.10 4.18 8.22
C LEU A 49 -2.05 5.48 7.43
N THR A 50 -1.25 6.42 7.89
CA THR A 50 -0.91 7.64 7.15
C THR A 50 0.46 7.50 6.52
N LEU A 51 0.56 7.82 5.23
CA LEU A 51 1.79 7.78 4.43
C LEU A 51 2.12 9.18 3.90
N GLU A 52 3.32 9.69 4.23
CA GLU A 52 3.77 11.03 3.87
C GLU A 52 5.20 11.01 3.31
N GLY A 53 5.48 11.89 2.35
CA GLY A 53 6.85 12.15 1.87
C GLY A 53 7.47 11.04 1.03
N PHE A 54 6.69 10.09 0.54
CA PHE A 54 7.17 9.09 -0.42
C PHE A 54 7.11 9.67 -1.85
N TYR A 55 8.23 9.68 -2.58
CA TYR A 55 8.35 10.37 -3.87
C TYR A 55 8.43 9.43 -5.06
N GLU A 56 8.97 8.23 -4.90
CA GLU A 56 9.09 7.24 -5.97
C GLU A 56 7.81 6.40 -6.10
N SER A 57 7.78 5.45 -7.03
CA SER A 57 6.66 4.51 -7.15
C SER A 57 6.37 3.82 -5.81
N LEU A 58 5.11 3.76 -5.42
CA LEU A 58 4.70 3.26 -4.11
C LEU A 58 3.66 2.14 -4.24
N PRO A 59 4.10 0.89 -4.34
CA PRO A 59 3.21 -0.26 -4.27
C PRO A 59 2.76 -0.53 -2.83
N ILE A 60 1.43 -0.59 -2.64
CA ILE A 60 0.76 -0.89 -1.38
C ILE A 60 -0.15 -2.10 -1.59
N GLU A 61 0.06 -3.14 -0.80
CA GLU A 61 -0.65 -4.41 -0.92
C GLU A 61 -1.35 -4.77 0.39
N GLY A 62 -2.68 -4.94 0.33
CA GLY A 62 -3.44 -5.50 1.43
C GLY A 62 -3.23 -7.00 1.57
N TYR A 63 -3.11 -7.49 2.81
CA TYR A 63 -2.98 -8.91 3.10
C TYR A 63 -3.73 -9.30 4.38
N SER A 64 -3.95 -10.60 4.56
CA SER A 64 -4.65 -11.15 5.73
C SER A 64 -3.71 -11.26 6.96
N GLY A 65 -3.14 -10.14 7.40
CA GLY A 65 -2.27 -10.08 8.56
C GLY A 65 -2.65 -8.95 9.49
N THR A 66 -1.81 -8.71 10.49
CA THR A 66 -2.03 -7.70 11.53
C THR A 66 -0.90 -6.70 11.66
N GLU A 67 0.12 -6.80 10.80
CA GLU A 67 1.28 -5.90 10.83
C GLU A 67 1.31 -5.01 9.58
N VAL A 68 1.75 -3.78 9.73
CA VAL A 68 2.22 -2.96 8.62
C VAL A 68 3.69 -3.30 8.40
N ILE A 69 4.02 -3.69 7.18
CA ILE A 69 5.37 -4.10 6.77
C ILE A 69 5.83 -3.14 5.68
N ILE A 70 6.93 -2.44 5.92
CA ILE A 70 7.58 -1.61 4.91
C ILE A 70 8.96 -2.22 4.60
N SER A 71 9.24 -2.38 3.33
CA SER A 71 10.50 -2.94 2.84
C SER A 71 11.11 -2.06 1.76
N THR A 72 12.44 -2.09 1.67
CA THR A 72 13.21 -1.39 0.64
C THR A 72 14.39 -2.24 0.18
N ASN A 73 14.75 -2.09 -1.09
CA ASN A 73 15.96 -2.71 -1.67
C ASN A 73 17.15 -1.72 -1.71
N SER A 74 17.00 -0.53 -1.13
CA SER A 74 18.08 0.45 -1.13
C SER A 74 19.20 0.03 -0.20
N HIS A 75 20.45 0.06 -0.70
CA HIS A 75 21.66 -0.19 0.08
C HIS A 75 22.14 1.04 0.86
N ASP A 76 21.52 2.20 0.67
CA ASP A 76 21.95 3.48 1.28
C ASP A 76 21.78 3.52 2.81
N PHE A 77 21.17 2.50 3.39
CA PHE A 77 20.92 2.40 4.83
C PHE A 77 21.88 1.50 5.57
N GLU A 78 22.90 0.91 4.88
CA GLU A 78 23.90 0.13 5.57
C GLU A 78 24.77 1.06 6.45
N PRO A 79 24.77 0.89 7.78
CA PRO A 79 25.54 1.73 8.67
C PRO A 79 27.04 1.48 8.42
N ASN A 80 27.78 2.56 8.14
CA ASN A 80 29.24 2.47 8.13
C ASN A 80 29.77 2.29 9.57
N GLU A 81 31.00 1.87 9.73
CA GLU A 81 31.60 1.59 11.06
C GLU A 81 31.53 2.79 12.01
N ARG A 82 31.66 4.02 11.49
CA ARG A 82 31.62 5.26 12.29
C ARG A 82 30.20 5.61 12.77
N SER A 83 29.18 5.13 12.10
CA SER A 83 27.79 5.37 12.48
C SER A 83 27.20 4.29 13.38
N ARG A 84 27.98 3.29 13.76
CA ARG A 84 27.51 2.20 14.62
C ARG A 84 26.96 2.73 15.95
N GLY A 85 25.71 2.41 16.24
CA GLY A 85 24.99 2.88 17.46
C GLY A 85 24.42 4.29 17.36
N LEU A 86 24.59 4.99 16.24
CA LEU A 86 23.97 6.29 15.99
C LEU A 86 22.71 6.11 15.13
N LYS A 87 21.76 7.04 15.31
CA LYS A 87 20.56 7.11 14.46
C LYS A 87 20.74 8.17 13.39
N PRO A 88 20.40 7.88 12.12
CA PRO A 88 20.42 8.89 11.06
C PRO A 88 19.44 10.03 11.39
N ILE A 89 19.88 11.27 11.15
CA ILE A 89 19.07 12.48 11.30
C ILE A 89 18.94 13.13 9.94
N TYR A 90 17.70 13.39 9.53
CA TYR A 90 17.33 14.07 8.29
C TYR A 90 16.65 15.41 8.61
N ALA A 91 16.56 16.31 7.64
CA ALA A 91 15.83 17.56 7.81
C ALA A 91 14.34 17.36 8.17
N ALA A 92 13.75 16.25 7.72
CA ALA A 92 12.36 15.88 7.97
C ALA A 92 12.14 15.09 9.29
N GLY A 93 13.19 14.71 10.02
CA GLY A 93 13.09 14.00 11.29
C GLY A 93 14.22 13.01 11.55
N VAL A 94 14.03 12.17 12.56
CA VAL A 94 14.96 11.12 12.98
C VAL A 94 14.47 9.77 12.48
N ASP A 95 15.34 9.03 11.81
CA ASP A 95 15.05 7.66 11.40
C ASP A 95 15.05 6.74 12.63
N ASN A 96 13.89 6.19 12.94
CA ASN A 96 13.70 5.22 14.01
C ASN A 96 13.37 3.81 13.50
N THR A 97 13.39 3.62 12.17
CA THR A 97 13.13 2.34 11.51
C THR A 97 14.40 1.70 10.92
N GLY A 98 15.45 2.49 10.68
CA GLY A 98 16.69 2.07 10.05
C GLY A 98 16.62 1.97 8.52
N ILE A 99 15.53 2.43 7.90
CA ILE A 99 15.31 2.39 6.45
C ILE A 99 14.93 3.75 5.86
N GLY A 100 15.34 4.85 6.49
CA GLY A 100 15.06 6.21 6.01
C GLY A 100 13.61 6.67 6.23
N VAL A 101 12.89 6.05 7.16
CA VAL A 101 11.50 6.34 7.48
C VAL A 101 11.36 6.66 8.96
N ALA A 102 10.61 7.70 9.30
CA ALA A 102 10.11 7.91 10.66
C ALA A 102 8.78 7.18 10.85
N MET A 103 8.65 6.45 11.94
CA MET A 103 7.41 5.80 12.35
C MET A 103 6.92 6.40 13.66
N GLU A 104 5.65 6.79 13.67
CA GLU A 104 4.91 7.22 14.86
C GLU A 104 3.67 6.35 15.03
N LYS A 105 3.38 5.91 16.25
CA LYS A 105 2.16 5.16 16.58
C LYS A 105 1.46 5.82 17.76
N SER A 106 0.18 6.16 17.55
CA SER A 106 -0.69 6.70 18.59
C SER A 106 -2.02 5.94 18.59
N GLY A 107 -2.20 5.02 19.53
CA GLY A 107 -3.34 4.11 19.54
C GLY A 107 -3.41 3.29 18.23
N ASN A 108 -4.55 3.36 17.56
CA ASN A 108 -4.78 2.67 16.28
C ASN A 108 -4.27 3.45 15.04
N HIS A 109 -3.62 4.58 15.24
CA HIS A 109 -3.06 5.38 14.15
C HIS A 109 -1.56 5.15 14.02
N ILE A 110 -1.11 4.76 12.84
CA ILE A 110 0.28 4.61 12.46
C ILE A 110 0.61 5.62 11.38
N THR A 111 1.67 6.40 11.56
CA THR A 111 2.19 7.32 10.54
C THR A 111 3.57 6.87 10.11
N LEU A 112 3.77 6.72 8.82
CA LEU A 112 5.06 6.48 8.19
C LEU A 112 5.41 7.68 7.32
N ARG A 113 6.53 8.34 7.64
CA ARG A 113 7.04 9.49 6.90
C ARG A 113 8.40 9.15 6.31
N CYS A 114 8.52 9.25 4.98
CA CYS A 114 9.81 9.14 4.32
C CYS A 114 10.67 10.36 4.64
N LEU A 115 11.90 10.13 5.09
CA LEU A 115 12.84 11.18 5.51
C LEU A 115 13.87 11.51 4.44
N LEU A 116 13.92 10.73 3.36
CA LEU A 116 14.93 10.89 2.32
C LEU A 116 14.71 12.19 1.55
N PRO A 117 15.77 12.96 1.30
CA PRO A 117 15.65 14.17 0.50
C PRO A 117 15.37 13.82 -0.98
N ILE A 118 14.48 14.58 -1.60
CA ILE A 118 14.07 14.46 -3.01
C ILE A 118 15.27 14.44 -3.97
N THR A 119 16.35 15.12 -3.60
CA THR A 119 17.54 15.31 -4.45
C THR A 119 18.46 14.10 -4.55
N LYS A 120 18.33 13.12 -3.66
CA LYS A 120 19.23 11.95 -3.61
C LYS A 120 18.76 10.74 -4.42
N GLY A 121 17.72 10.84 -5.22
CA GLY A 121 17.11 9.64 -5.81
C GLY A 121 16.42 8.82 -4.70
N GLY A 122 15.15 8.58 -4.79
CA GLY A 122 14.40 7.94 -3.71
C GLY A 122 14.75 6.46 -3.57
N ALA A 123 14.67 5.95 -2.36
CA ALA A 123 14.58 4.52 -2.16
C ALA A 123 13.21 4.03 -2.64
N GLU A 124 13.19 2.91 -3.31
CA GLU A 124 11.95 2.22 -3.64
C GLU A 124 11.42 1.50 -2.41
N TYR A 125 10.20 1.82 -2.02
CA TYR A 125 9.53 1.17 -0.91
C TYR A 125 8.37 0.32 -1.40
N LYS A 126 8.19 -0.83 -0.77
CA LYS A 126 6.98 -1.64 -0.87
C LYS A 126 6.32 -1.72 0.49
N ILE A 127 5.01 -1.47 0.56
CA ILE A 127 4.25 -1.49 1.81
C ILE A 127 3.21 -2.60 1.75
N ARG A 128 3.15 -3.43 2.79
CA ARG A 128 2.08 -4.41 2.99
C ARG A 128 1.32 -4.05 4.24
N VAL A 129 0.01 -4.04 4.15
CA VAL A 129 -0.87 -3.61 5.23
C VAL A 129 -1.99 -4.63 5.47
N PRO A 130 -2.55 -4.72 6.67
CA PRO A 130 -3.78 -5.47 6.89
C PRO A 130 -4.88 -5.00 5.91
N GLU A 131 -5.53 -5.92 5.19
CA GLU A 131 -6.52 -5.59 4.16
C GLU A 131 -7.73 -4.78 4.68
N ASN A 132 -8.00 -4.85 5.99
CA ASN A 132 -9.06 -4.11 6.65
C ASN A 132 -8.62 -2.78 7.28
N MET A 133 -7.37 -2.36 7.07
CA MET A 133 -6.83 -1.10 7.58
C MET A 133 -7.19 0.07 6.67
N ALA A 134 -7.58 1.21 7.24
CA ALA A 134 -7.81 2.43 6.47
C ALA A 134 -6.48 3.07 6.07
N LEU A 135 -6.42 3.65 4.87
CA LEU A 135 -5.25 4.30 4.32
C LEU A 135 -5.50 5.80 4.11
N ASP A 136 -4.56 6.62 4.52
CA ASP A 136 -4.49 8.05 4.23
C ASP A 136 -3.14 8.35 3.60
N ILE A 137 -3.13 8.74 2.32
CA ILE A 137 -1.92 8.85 1.52
C ILE A 137 -1.83 10.26 0.95
N THR A 138 -0.80 10.98 1.36
CA THR A 138 -0.49 12.30 0.81
C THR A 138 0.81 12.23 0.02
N ARG A 139 0.73 12.56 -1.27
CA ARG A 139 1.86 12.60 -2.20
C ARG A 139 2.16 14.02 -2.63
N ASP A 140 3.40 14.42 -2.47
CA ASP A 140 3.88 15.73 -2.93
C ASP A 140 3.96 15.78 -4.47
N CYS A 141 3.80 16.98 -5.06
CA CYS A 141 3.86 17.20 -6.50
C CYS A 141 5.28 17.42 -7.04
N ALA A 142 6.28 17.52 -6.17
CA ALA A 142 7.63 17.87 -6.56
C ALA A 142 8.35 16.77 -7.37
N ARG A 143 8.03 15.52 -7.13
CA ARG A 143 8.57 14.34 -7.80
C ARG A 143 7.59 13.20 -7.66
N GLY A 144 7.50 12.29 -8.61
CA GLY A 144 6.56 11.22 -8.37
C GLY A 144 6.61 10.05 -9.33
N GLY A 145 6.40 8.90 -8.75
CA GLY A 145 6.02 7.69 -9.44
C GLY A 145 4.55 7.36 -9.17
N GLU A 146 4.04 6.39 -9.88
CA GLU A 146 2.70 5.85 -9.70
C GLU A 146 2.50 5.30 -8.27
N THR A 147 1.32 5.52 -7.71
CA THR A 147 0.88 4.82 -6.51
C THR A 147 -0.02 3.65 -6.92
N THR A 148 0.37 2.44 -6.56
CA THR A 148 -0.46 1.26 -6.81
C THR A 148 -0.98 0.69 -5.50
N ILE A 149 -2.30 0.48 -5.40
CA ILE A 149 -2.95 -0.05 -4.20
C ILE A 149 -3.75 -1.29 -4.59
N SER A 150 -3.58 -2.37 -3.85
CA SER A 150 -4.32 -3.60 -4.14
C SER A 150 -4.84 -4.28 -2.88
N ASN A 151 -5.99 -4.97 -3.01
CA ASN A 151 -6.57 -5.83 -1.98
C ASN A 151 -6.92 -5.12 -0.66
N ILE A 152 -7.46 -3.90 -0.73
CA ILE A 152 -7.88 -3.14 0.45
C ILE A 152 -9.40 -3.16 0.57
N LYS A 153 -9.89 -3.51 1.78
CA LYS A 153 -11.32 -3.64 2.11
C LYS A 153 -11.86 -2.51 2.99
N ASN A 154 -11.05 -1.52 3.31
CA ASN A 154 -11.44 -0.37 4.13
C ASN A 154 -11.23 0.93 3.36
N GLU A 155 -11.46 2.05 4.04
CA GLU A 155 -11.36 3.40 3.50
C GLU A 155 -9.97 3.71 2.93
N ILE A 156 -9.95 4.32 1.75
CA ILE A 156 -8.75 4.85 1.13
C ILE A 156 -8.98 6.33 0.84
N GLU A 157 -8.14 7.18 1.42
CA GLU A 157 -8.03 8.59 1.09
C GLU A 157 -6.68 8.84 0.41
N PHE A 158 -6.71 9.45 -0.78
CA PHE A 158 -5.51 9.80 -1.53
C PHE A 158 -5.55 11.24 -1.97
N LYS A 159 -4.48 11.96 -1.70
CA LYS A 159 -4.22 13.33 -2.20
C LYS A 159 -2.86 13.37 -2.87
N GLY A 160 -2.80 13.86 -4.11
CA GLY A 160 -1.52 13.90 -4.83
C GLY A 160 -1.61 14.52 -6.21
N CYS A 161 -0.53 14.31 -6.99
CA CYS A 161 -0.38 14.91 -8.30
C CYS A 161 0.02 13.88 -9.38
N HIS A 162 0.04 12.60 -9.05
CA HIS A 162 0.58 11.55 -9.92
C HIS A 162 -0.47 10.47 -10.19
N ASP A 163 -0.15 9.57 -11.11
CA ASP A 163 -1.01 8.45 -11.44
C ASP A 163 -1.27 7.57 -10.22
N ILE A 164 -2.50 7.10 -10.11
CA ILE A 164 -2.91 6.16 -9.07
C ILE A 164 -3.73 5.03 -9.67
N SER A 165 -3.37 3.81 -9.32
CA SER A 165 -4.05 2.59 -9.76
C SER A 165 -4.49 1.77 -8.55
N LEU A 166 -5.79 1.52 -8.44
CA LEU A 166 -6.38 0.70 -7.38
C LEU A 166 -6.99 -0.56 -7.98
N LYS A 167 -6.68 -1.73 -7.40
CA LYS A 167 -7.21 -3.02 -7.84
C LYS A 167 -7.74 -3.82 -6.66
N ASN A 168 -8.88 -4.49 -6.86
CA ASN A 168 -9.52 -5.32 -5.83
C ASN A 168 -9.80 -4.53 -4.53
N VAL A 169 -10.42 -3.36 -4.67
CA VAL A 169 -10.85 -2.53 -3.53
C VAL A 169 -12.35 -2.62 -3.33
N THR A 170 -12.81 -2.43 -2.10
CA THR A 170 -14.23 -2.55 -1.74
C THR A 170 -14.75 -1.38 -0.91
N GLY A 171 -13.87 -0.72 -0.19
CA GLY A 171 -14.22 0.27 0.82
C GLY A 171 -14.59 1.63 0.25
N PRO A 172 -14.97 2.58 1.11
CA PRO A 172 -15.13 3.96 0.70
C PRO A 172 -13.82 4.51 0.13
N LEU A 173 -13.94 5.40 -0.85
CA LEU A 173 -12.80 5.91 -1.57
C LEU A 173 -12.91 7.41 -1.77
N VAL A 174 -11.89 8.15 -1.38
CA VAL A 174 -11.75 9.57 -1.67
C VAL A 174 -10.41 9.80 -2.36
N ILE A 175 -10.46 10.17 -3.65
CA ILE A 175 -9.26 10.50 -4.42
C ILE A 175 -9.34 11.94 -4.88
N SER A 176 -8.29 12.70 -4.64
CA SER A 176 -8.07 14.04 -5.19
C SER A 176 -6.69 14.12 -5.83
N THR A 177 -6.64 14.28 -7.15
CA THR A 177 -5.37 14.45 -7.87
C THR A 177 -5.38 15.74 -8.69
N ILE A 178 -4.22 16.38 -8.82
CA ILE A 178 -4.07 17.58 -9.66
C ILE A 178 -3.70 17.17 -11.08
N SER A 179 -2.77 16.24 -11.22
CA SER A 179 -2.25 15.80 -12.50
C SER A 179 -1.93 14.31 -12.42
N GLY A 180 -2.53 13.53 -13.23
CA GLY A 180 -2.36 12.08 -13.22
C GLY A 180 -3.68 11.35 -13.43
N SER A 181 -3.59 10.20 -14.04
CA SER A 181 -4.73 9.33 -14.28
C SER A 181 -5.11 8.54 -13.04
N VAL A 182 -6.39 8.34 -12.85
CA VAL A 182 -6.97 7.55 -11.77
C VAL A 182 -7.62 6.30 -12.35
N ASN A 183 -7.07 5.13 -12.04
CA ASN A 183 -7.60 3.85 -12.47
C ASN A 183 -8.08 3.06 -11.25
N VAL A 184 -9.36 2.72 -11.18
CA VAL A 184 -9.93 1.99 -10.05
C VAL A 184 -10.74 0.80 -10.50
N THR A 185 -10.44 -0.38 -9.96
CA THR A 185 -11.24 -1.59 -10.16
C THR A 185 -11.78 -2.08 -8.82
N PHE A 186 -13.09 -2.00 -8.66
CA PHE A 186 -13.79 -2.51 -7.49
C PHE A 186 -14.16 -3.99 -7.67
N THR A 187 -14.00 -4.79 -6.62
CA THR A 187 -14.56 -6.15 -6.56
C THR A 187 -16.01 -6.13 -6.07
N GLU A 188 -16.32 -5.24 -5.16
CA GLU A 188 -17.66 -4.93 -4.67
C GLU A 188 -17.69 -3.49 -4.17
N ILE A 189 -18.87 -2.93 -3.95
CA ILE A 189 -19.02 -1.58 -3.42
C ILE A 189 -19.59 -1.67 -2.02
N SER A 190 -18.94 -1.02 -1.05
CA SER A 190 -19.49 -0.83 0.29
C SER A 190 -20.79 0.01 0.21
N LYS A 191 -21.84 -0.46 0.89
CA LYS A 191 -23.16 0.23 0.85
C LYS A 191 -23.25 1.46 1.74
N ASP A 192 -22.32 1.62 2.66
CA ASP A 192 -22.47 2.54 3.78
C ASP A 192 -21.75 3.88 3.61
N LYS A 193 -20.82 3.99 2.65
CA LYS A 193 -20.01 5.21 2.49
C LYS A 193 -19.76 5.55 1.02
N SER A 194 -19.74 6.85 0.75
CA SER A 194 -19.59 7.40 -0.61
C SER A 194 -18.22 7.14 -1.24
N ILE A 195 -18.22 7.11 -2.57
CA ILE A 195 -17.03 7.10 -3.41
C ILE A 195 -16.92 8.45 -4.10
N SER A 196 -15.80 9.14 -3.97
CA SER A 196 -15.55 10.43 -4.60
C SER A 196 -14.17 10.45 -5.25
N ILE A 197 -14.14 10.67 -6.55
CA ILE A 197 -12.90 10.75 -7.33
C ILE A 197 -12.90 12.07 -8.09
N ALA A 198 -11.91 12.91 -7.82
CA ALA A 198 -11.73 14.19 -8.46
C ALA A 198 -10.32 14.32 -9.05
N SER A 199 -10.24 14.67 -10.33
CA SER A 199 -8.99 15.02 -11.02
C SER A 199 -9.08 16.42 -11.62
N VAL A 200 -7.99 17.19 -11.58
CA VAL A 200 -7.95 18.45 -12.32
C VAL A 200 -7.49 18.20 -13.75
N SER A 201 -6.43 17.40 -13.94
CA SER A 201 -5.91 17.08 -15.27
C SER A 201 -5.48 15.61 -15.31
N GLY A 202 -6.22 14.81 -16.02
CA GLY A 202 -6.00 13.37 -16.14
C GLY A 202 -7.30 12.61 -16.34
N GLU A 203 -7.17 11.40 -16.78
CA GLU A 203 -8.31 10.52 -17.02
C GLU A 203 -8.77 9.85 -15.71
N VAL A 204 -10.07 9.61 -15.60
CA VAL A 204 -10.68 8.86 -14.51
C VAL A 204 -11.34 7.62 -15.09
N ASP A 205 -10.80 6.44 -14.82
CA ASP A 205 -11.31 5.16 -15.30
C ASP A 205 -11.73 4.29 -14.11
N VAL A 206 -13.02 4.03 -14.00
CA VAL A 206 -13.61 3.29 -12.88
C VAL A 206 -14.36 2.07 -13.39
N THR A 207 -13.95 0.90 -12.91
CA THR A 207 -14.62 -0.37 -13.20
C THR A 207 -15.38 -0.86 -11.96
N LEU A 208 -16.67 -1.11 -12.12
CA LEU A 208 -17.58 -1.56 -11.07
C LEU A 208 -18.23 -2.90 -11.43
N PRO A 209 -18.63 -3.70 -10.44
CA PRO A 209 -19.45 -4.89 -10.70
C PRO A 209 -20.71 -4.53 -11.48
N ALA A 210 -21.03 -5.26 -12.54
CA ALA A 210 -22.15 -4.96 -13.44
C ALA A 210 -23.52 -4.85 -12.73
N LYS A 211 -23.69 -5.54 -11.59
CA LYS A 211 -24.92 -5.53 -10.79
C LYS A 211 -24.90 -4.53 -9.63
N ALA A 212 -23.83 -3.75 -9.47
CA ALA A 212 -23.73 -2.78 -8.39
C ALA A 212 -24.79 -1.68 -8.54
N GLY A 213 -25.51 -1.40 -7.46
CA GLY A 213 -26.47 -0.30 -7.37
C GLY A 213 -25.80 0.95 -6.81
N PHE A 214 -25.95 2.10 -7.50
CA PHE A 214 -25.36 3.35 -7.06
C PHE A 214 -26.10 4.58 -7.60
N ASN A 215 -25.92 5.70 -6.91
CA ASN A 215 -26.36 7.01 -7.35
C ASN A 215 -25.16 7.73 -7.95
N LEU A 216 -25.16 7.94 -9.27
CA LEU A 216 -24.05 8.52 -10.00
C LEU A 216 -24.18 10.05 -10.10
N GLU A 217 -23.09 10.75 -9.83
CA GLU A 217 -22.83 12.10 -10.30
C GLU A 217 -21.50 12.07 -11.08
N MET A 218 -21.53 12.31 -12.38
CA MET A 218 -20.35 12.29 -13.25
C MET A 218 -20.29 13.56 -14.06
N GLY A 219 -19.14 14.26 -14.05
CA GLY A 219 -19.00 15.54 -14.75
C GLY A 219 -17.56 15.87 -15.17
N THR A 220 -17.46 16.53 -16.32
CA THR A 220 -16.20 17.11 -16.81
C THR A 220 -16.43 18.49 -17.41
N VAL A 221 -15.44 19.37 -17.28
CA VAL A 221 -15.49 20.71 -17.91
C VAL A 221 -14.99 20.63 -19.33
N SER A 222 -13.84 19.98 -19.55
CA SER A 222 -13.23 19.81 -20.88
C SER A 222 -12.79 18.36 -21.06
N GLY A 223 -13.66 17.55 -21.62
CA GLY A 223 -13.46 16.11 -21.85
C GLY A 223 -14.76 15.43 -22.22
N ASN A 224 -14.71 14.13 -22.35
CA ASN A 224 -15.84 13.29 -22.66
C ASN A 224 -16.11 12.28 -21.54
N MET A 225 -17.34 11.83 -21.43
CA MET A 225 -17.77 10.79 -20.51
C MET A 225 -18.22 9.57 -21.30
N TYR A 226 -17.72 8.40 -20.92
CA TYR A 226 -18.01 7.12 -21.56
C TYR A 226 -18.47 6.11 -20.54
N SER A 227 -19.46 5.30 -20.87
CA SER A 227 -19.91 4.20 -20.03
C SER A 227 -20.53 3.08 -20.84
N ASP A 228 -20.40 1.86 -20.36
CA ASP A 228 -21.14 0.69 -20.84
C ASP A 228 -22.33 0.33 -19.92
N PHE A 229 -22.61 1.13 -18.88
CA PHE A 229 -23.86 1.04 -18.11
C PHE A 229 -25.03 1.60 -18.91
N ASP A 230 -26.21 1.00 -18.73
CA ASP A 230 -27.44 1.43 -19.38
C ASP A 230 -28.04 2.61 -18.61
N PHE A 231 -28.02 3.80 -19.22
CA PHE A 231 -28.62 4.99 -18.65
C PHE A 231 -30.10 5.11 -19.05
N PRO A 232 -31.01 5.48 -18.13
CA PRO A 232 -32.39 5.73 -18.48
C PRO A 232 -32.49 6.87 -19.51
N ALA A 233 -33.31 6.69 -20.55
CA ALA A 233 -33.41 7.58 -21.70
C ALA A 233 -33.93 9.00 -21.41
N SER A 234 -34.36 9.29 -20.20
CA SER A 234 -34.99 10.57 -19.81
C SER A 234 -34.27 11.19 -18.61
N ASN A 235 -33.17 11.90 -18.85
CA ASN A 235 -32.65 12.85 -17.90
C ASN A 235 -32.78 14.27 -18.45
N ASN A 236 -33.84 14.98 -18.05
CA ASN A 236 -34.05 16.39 -18.35
C ASN A 236 -33.05 17.35 -17.64
N ASP A 237 -32.07 16.82 -16.93
CA ASP A 237 -31.07 17.59 -16.19
C ASP A 237 -29.75 17.83 -16.96
N MET A 238 -29.75 17.63 -18.27
CA MET A 238 -28.58 17.99 -19.10
C MET A 238 -28.50 19.52 -19.29
N ARG A 239 -27.97 20.22 -18.32
CA ARG A 239 -27.58 21.64 -18.48
C ARG A 239 -26.23 21.75 -19.19
N ARG A 240 -26.27 22.16 -20.46
CA ARG A 240 -25.10 22.58 -21.23
C ARG A 240 -24.77 24.05 -20.92
N ILE A 241 -24.08 24.31 -19.81
CA ILE A 241 -23.40 25.59 -19.63
C ILE A 241 -21.99 25.27 -19.12
N GLY A 242 -21.02 25.23 -20.06
CA GLY A 242 -19.61 25.04 -19.75
C GLY A 242 -19.30 23.72 -19.03
N GLY A 243 -19.27 22.61 -19.79
CA GLY A 243 -19.04 21.27 -19.27
C GLY A 243 -20.24 20.34 -19.40
N SER A 244 -20.03 19.06 -19.14
CA SER A 244 -21.08 18.03 -19.12
C SER A 244 -21.22 17.46 -17.72
N ASN A 245 -22.44 17.37 -17.21
CA ASN A 245 -22.74 16.73 -15.92
C ASN A 245 -23.92 15.79 -16.10
N ILE A 246 -23.79 14.58 -15.57
CA ILE A 246 -24.81 13.52 -15.60
C ILE A 246 -25.11 13.10 -14.18
N ARG A 247 -26.40 13.00 -13.85
CA ARG A 247 -26.88 12.35 -12.63
C ARG A 247 -27.81 11.22 -13.00
N ALA A 248 -27.58 10.06 -12.41
CA ALA A 248 -28.39 8.87 -12.69
C ALA A 248 -28.44 7.96 -11.47
N GLN A 249 -29.56 7.27 -11.34
CA GLN A 249 -29.68 6.14 -10.42
C GLN A 249 -29.58 4.85 -11.23
N LEU A 250 -28.57 4.03 -10.92
CA LEU A 250 -28.28 2.81 -11.64
C LEU A 250 -28.52 1.58 -10.77
N ASN A 251 -29.06 0.52 -11.36
CA ASN A 251 -29.39 -0.75 -10.69
C ASN A 251 -30.15 -0.57 -9.34
N GLY A 252 -31.15 0.34 -9.31
CA GLY A 252 -31.96 0.60 -8.12
C GLY A 252 -31.36 1.57 -7.10
N GLY A 253 -30.21 2.18 -7.41
CA GLY A 253 -29.51 3.10 -6.53
C GLY A 253 -28.72 2.43 -5.41
N GLY A 254 -28.15 3.23 -4.53
CA GLY A 254 -27.30 2.76 -3.44
C GLY A 254 -26.28 3.81 -3.03
N VAL A 255 -25.01 3.43 -2.95
CA VAL A 255 -23.93 4.33 -2.57
C VAL A 255 -23.81 5.50 -3.56
N ASN A 256 -23.43 6.67 -3.06
CA ASN A 256 -23.16 7.82 -3.92
C ASN A 256 -21.77 7.67 -4.56
N LEU A 257 -21.75 7.69 -5.88
CA LEU A 257 -20.55 7.65 -6.71
C LEU A 257 -20.40 9.00 -7.42
N LYS A 258 -19.37 9.74 -7.06
CA LYS A 258 -19.04 11.02 -7.68
C LYS A 258 -17.72 10.94 -8.43
N LEU A 259 -17.76 11.20 -9.74
CA LEU A 259 -16.59 11.21 -10.63
C LEU A 259 -16.50 12.58 -11.31
N VAL A 260 -15.43 13.31 -11.07
CA VAL A 260 -15.26 14.67 -11.61
C VAL A 260 -13.88 14.84 -12.21
N SER A 261 -13.81 15.41 -13.41
CA SER A 261 -12.58 15.88 -14.01
C SER A 261 -12.75 17.32 -14.50
N VAL A 262 -11.72 18.15 -14.38
CA VAL A 262 -11.76 19.47 -15.03
C VAL A 262 -11.30 19.32 -16.48
N SER A 263 -10.17 18.64 -16.73
CA SER A 263 -9.64 18.43 -18.08
C SER A 263 -9.19 16.97 -18.21
N GLY A 264 -10.05 16.16 -18.76
CA GLY A 264 -9.81 14.73 -18.98
C GLY A 264 -11.10 13.96 -19.20
N ASN A 265 -10.98 12.80 -19.79
CA ASN A 265 -12.10 11.90 -20.00
C ASN A 265 -12.44 11.12 -18.73
N ILE A 266 -13.71 10.74 -18.62
CA ILE A 266 -14.19 9.86 -17.56
C ILE A 266 -14.75 8.59 -18.20
N TYR A 267 -14.28 7.44 -17.72
CA TYR A 267 -14.72 6.12 -18.15
C TYR A 267 -15.35 5.39 -16.97
N LEU A 268 -16.57 4.92 -17.13
CA LEU A 268 -17.28 4.12 -16.15
C LEU A 268 -17.64 2.78 -16.77
N ARG A 269 -17.01 1.70 -16.29
CA ARG A 269 -17.07 0.36 -16.89
C ARG A 269 -17.76 -0.66 -16.01
N LYS A 270 -18.37 -1.65 -16.64
CA LYS A 270 -18.83 -2.90 -15.99
C LYS A 270 -17.69 -3.92 -15.96
N SER A 271 -17.51 -4.64 -14.84
CA SER A 271 -16.66 -5.83 -14.75
C SER A 271 -17.45 -7.11 -15.02
#